data_64c657226cfb9edbace4d9f52f951553
#
_entry.id   64c657226cfb9edbace4d9f52f951553
#
_cell.length_a   1.000
_cell.length_b   1.000
_cell.length_c   1.000
_cell.angle_alpha   90.00
_cell.angle_beta   90.00
_cell.angle_gamma   90.00
#
_symmetry.space_group_name_H-M   'P 1'
#
loop_
_entity.id
_entity.type
_entity.pdbx_description
1 polymer ?
#
loop_
_entity_poly.entity_id
_entity_poly.type
_entity_poly.pdbx_seq_one_letter_code
_entity_poly.pdbx_strand_id
1 'polypeptide(L)'
;MGPFRFLPGMECRHGVISMGHTLEGTLTLNGAAMDFTGGTGYVETDRGRSFPSAYLWTQCAWRETRCSSLMLSIADIPLAAGSFTGCICAVLHQGREYRLATYQGARVERWSGGGALIRQGRYRLEAEVLEGRGHPLRA
;
A
#
# COMPACT_ATOMS: atom_id res chain seq x y z
N MET A 1 8.48 -4.78 4.01
CA MET A 1 8.22 -5.52 5.26
C MET A 1 9.28 -5.35 6.33
N GLY A 2 10.42 -4.74 6.05
CA GLY A 2 11.45 -4.58 7.07
C GLY A 2 11.85 -5.89 7.76
N PRO A 3 12.14 -5.86 9.07
CA PRO A 3 12.53 -7.07 9.81
C PRO A 3 11.44 -8.13 9.92
N PHE A 4 10.17 -7.80 9.71
CA PHE A 4 9.08 -8.77 9.75
C PHE A 4 9.18 -9.86 8.69
N ARG A 5 9.97 -9.65 7.63
CA ARG A 5 10.27 -10.70 6.63
C ARG A 5 10.94 -11.94 7.21
N PHE A 6 11.54 -11.83 8.39
CA PHE A 6 12.24 -12.92 9.07
C PHE A 6 11.39 -13.60 10.14
N LEU A 7 10.18 -13.11 10.45
CA LEU A 7 9.31 -13.75 11.41
C LEU A 7 8.86 -15.12 10.90
N PRO A 8 9.10 -16.19 11.66
CA PRO A 8 8.55 -17.50 11.33
C PRO A 8 7.03 -17.46 11.45
N GLY A 9 6.34 -18.19 10.57
CA GLY A 9 4.87 -18.27 10.61
C GLY A 9 4.13 -17.11 9.95
N MET A 10 4.83 -16.14 9.34
CA MET A 10 4.19 -15.12 8.52
C MET A 10 3.59 -15.73 7.25
N GLU A 11 2.28 -15.74 7.18
CA GLU A 11 1.52 -16.36 6.09
C GLU A 11 1.41 -15.46 4.85
N CYS A 12 1.51 -14.15 5.02
CA CYS A 12 1.48 -13.18 3.93
C CYS A 12 2.65 -12.19 4.05
N ARG A 13 3.27 -11.87 2.91
CA ARG A 13 4.35 -10.89 2.81
C ARG A 13 4.03 -9.88 1.74
N HIS A 14 3.86 -8.64 2.14
CA HIS A 14 3.60 -7.50 1.28
C HIS A 14 4.86 -6.66 1.11
N GLY A 15 5.11 -6.17 -0.09
CA GLY A 15 6.24 -5.29 -0.37
C GLY A 15 6.01 -4.39 -1.56
N VAL A 16 6.39 -3.11 -1.41
CA VAL A 16 6.42 -2.16 -2.52
C VAL A 16 7.78 -2.20 -3.17
N ILE A 17 7.81 -2.41 -4.48
CA ILE A 17 9.02 -2.45 -5.30
C ILE A 17 9.31 -1.05 -5.85
N SER A 18 8.27 -0.36 -6.34
CA SER A 18 8.39 0.99 -6.88
C SER A 18 7.15 1.82 -6.59
N MET A 19 7.36 2.97 -5.99
CA MET A 19 6.32 3.97 -5.72
C MET A 19 5.99 4.85 -6.93
N GLY A 20 6.89 4.90 -7.91
CA GLY A 20 6.71 5.65 -9.14
C GLY A 20 7.93 5.51 -10.04
N HIS A 21 7.72 5.07 -11.25
CA HIS A 21 8.75 4.98 -12.30
C HIS A 21 8.16 5.42 -13.63
N THR A 22 9.01 5.83 -14.54
CA THR A 22 8.59 6.19 -15.89
C THR A 22 8.33 4.91 -16.69
N LEU A 23 7.24 4.90 -17.43
CA LEU A 23 6.91 3.86 -18.39
C LEU A 23 7.41 4.24 -19.77
N GLU A 24 7.82 3.24 -20.55
CA GLU A 24 8.19 3.36 -21.95
C GLU A 24 7.69 2.14 -22.72
N GLY A 25 7.03 2.38 -23.84
CA GLY A 25 6.60 1.34 -24.75
C GLY A 25 5.10 1.28 -24.96
N THR A 26 4.69 0.32 -25.76
CA THR A 26 3.30 0.13 -26.21
C THR A 26 2.79 -1.24 -25.80
N LEU A 27 1.54 -1.30 -25.35
CA LEU A 27 0.81 -2.52 -25.06
C LEU A 27 -0.36 -2.67 -26.05
N THR A 28 -0.58 -3.89 -26.54
CA THR A 28 -1.77 -4.19 -27.34
C THR A 28 -2.79 -4.93 -26.50
N LEU A 29 -3.97 -4.36 -26.34
CA LEU A 29 -5.09 -4.95 -25.62
C LEU A 29 -6.28 -5.06 -26.55
N ASN A 30 -6.81 -6.27 -26.72
CA ASN A 30 -7.96 -6.55 -27.63
C ASN A 30 -7.78 -5.98 -29.06
N GLY A 31 -6.55 -6.01 -29.58
CA GLY A 31 -6.22 -5.49 -30.91
C GLY A 31 -5.97 -3.98 -30.98
N ALA A 32 -6.21 -3.23 -29.91
CA ALA A 32 -5.90 -1.80 -29.83
C ALA A 32 -4.53 -1.57 -29.22
N ALA A 33 -3.68 -0.81 -29.91
CA ALA A 33 -2.38 -0.40 -29.39
C ALA A 33 -2.54 0.82 -28.47
N MET A 34 -1.93 0.77 -27.29
CA MET A 34 -1.93 1.83 -26.28
C MET A 34 -0.49 2.20 -25.96
N ASP A 35 -0.11 3.45 -26.19
CA ASP A 35 1.21 3.96 -25.83
C ASP A 35 1.24 4.40 -24.37
N PHE A 36 2.18 3.84 -23.61
CA PHE A 36 2.42 4.15 -22.19
C PHE A 36 3.63 5.06 -21.99
N THR A 37 4.31 5.46 -23.06
CA THR A 37 5.52 6.29 -22.99
C THR A 37 5.29 7.60 -22.25
N GLY A 38 6.11 7.87 -21.24
CA GLY A 38 5.99 9.02 -20.34
C GLY A 38 4.94 8.86 -19.24
N GLY A 39 4.25 7.73 -19.18
CA GLY A 39 3.37 7.37 -18.09
C GLY A 39 4.13 7.12 -16.78
N THR A 40 3.37 6.95 -15.69
CA THR A 40 3.92 6.60 -14.38
C THR A 40 3.43 5.22 -13.97
N GLY A 41 4.36 4.36 -13.58
CA GLY A 41 4.07 3.02 -13.09
C GLY A 41 4.23 2.91 -11.57
N TYR A 42 3.50 1.97 -11.00
CA TYR A 42 3.62 1.52 -9.62
C TYR A 42 3.72 0.00 -9.61
N VAL A 43 4.58 -0.55 -8.74
CA VAL A 43 4.74 -2.00 -8.60
C VAL A 43 4.81 -2.39 -7.13
N GLU A 44 3.95 -3.31 -6.75
CA GLU A 44 4.00 -3.98 -5.46
C GLU A 44 3.91 -5.51 -5.63
N THR A 45 4.17 -6.23 -4.57
CA THR A 45 4.09 -7.69 -4.54
C THR A 45 3.50 -8.18 -3.24
N ASP A 46 2.60 -9.14 -3.37
CA ASP A 46 2.10 -9.95 -2.28
C ASP A 46 2.53 -11.40 -2.48
N ARG A 47 3.02 -12.01 -1.42
CA ARG A 47 3.46 -13.40 -1.45
C ARG A 47 3.08 -14.10 -0.16
N GLY A 48 2.35 -15.20 -0.26
CA GLY A 48 1.95 -15.94 0.94
C GLY A 48 1.10 -17.17 0.63
N ARG A 49 0.63 -17.78 1.69
CA ARG A 49 -0.27 -18.95 1.66
C ARG A 49 -1.70 -18.59 2.02
N SER A 50 -1.90 -17.48 2.70
CA SER A 50 -3.20 -16.94 3.08
C SER A 50 -3.18 -15.42 3.07
N PHE A 51 -4.35 -14.83 3.07
CA PHE A 51 -4.54 -13.39 3.20
C PHE A 51 -5.02 -13.03 4.61
N PRO A 52 -4.79 -11.78 5.08
CA PRO A 52 -5.36 -11.28 6.30
C PRO A 52 -6.90 -11.39 6.31
N SER A 53 -7.47 -11.65 7.50
CA SER A 53 -8.93 -11.73 7.66
C SER A 53 -9.65 -10.41 7.44
N ALA A 54 -8.97 -9.30 7.70
CA ALA A 54 -9.42 -7.94 7.42
C ALA A 54 -8.23 -7.10 6.98
N TYR A 55 -8.45 -6.25 5.97
CA TYR A 55 -7.43 -5.31 5.50
C TYR A 55 -8.08 -4.04 4.92
N LEU A 56 -7.31 -2.96 4.96
CA LEU A 56 -7.54 -1.75 4.20
C LEU A 56 -6.29 -1.51 3.36
N TRP A 57 -6.47 -1.43 2.06
CA TRP A 57 -5.41 -1.13 1.13
C TRP A 57 -5.82 0.02 0.23
N THR A 58 -4.93 0.95 0.01
CA THR A 58 -5.13 2.04 -0.94
C THR A 58 -3.82 2.44 -1.59
N GLN A 59 -3.90 2.79 -2.86
CA GLN A 59 -2.79 3.30 -3.65
C GLN A 59 -3.31 4.43 -4.55
N CYS A 60 -2.58 5.52 -4.62
CA CYS A 60 -2.81 6.57 -5.60
C CYS A 60 -1.50 7.22 -6.02
N ALA A 61 -1.52 7.77 -7.23
CA ALA A 61 -0.45 8.61 -7.72
C ALA A 61 -1.06 9.90 -8.27
N TRP A 62 -0.38 11.02 -8.04
CA TRP A 62 -0.78 12.32 -8.57
C TRP A 62 0.44 13.07 -9.07
N ARG A 63 0.23 13.95 -10.04
CA ARG A 63 1.29 14.76 -10.62
C ARG A 63 1.02 16.22 -10.32
N GLU A 64 1.95 16.83 -9.59
CA GLU A 64 2.08 18.27 -9.49
C GLU A 64 3.29 18.71 -10.32
N THR A 65 4.35 19.20 -9.69
CA THR A 65 5.65 19.48 -10.33
C THR A 65 6.49 18.23 -10.49
N ARG A 66 6.34 17.26 -9.60
CA ARG A 66 6.96 15.91 -9.63
C ARG A 66 5.90 14.86 -9.33
N CYS A 67 6.15 13.65 -9.79
CA CYS A 67 5.30 12.52 -9.43
C CYS A 67 5.30 12.34 -7.92
N SER A 68 4.11 12.30 -7.35
CA SER A 68 3.86 11.99 -5.96
C SER A 68 2.95 10.77 -5.90
N SER A 69 3.13 9.93 -4.88
CA SER A 69 2.31 8.74 -4.70
C SER A 69 2.16 8.37 -3.23
N LEU A 70 1.07 7.70 -2.93
CA LEU A 70 0.79 7.14 -1.62
C LEU A 70 0.42 5.67 -1.78
N MET A 71 0.95 4.84 -0.89
CA MET A 71 0.48 3.49 -0.63
C MET A 71 0.24 3.35 0.87
N LEU A 72 -0.89 2.79 1.24
CA LEU A 72 -1.25 2.46 2.61
C LEU A 72 -1.84 1.05 2.64
N SER A 73 -1.27 0.20 3.47
CA SER A 73 -1.80 -1.12 3.78
C SER A 73 -1.89 -1.27 5.30
N ILE A 74 -3.08 -1.55 5.79
CA ILE A 74 -3.36 -1.94 7.17
C ILE A 74 -4.01 -3.30 7.13
N ALA A 75 -3.58 -4.22 7.98
CA ALA A 75 -4.13 -5.57 7.98
C ALA A 75 -4.06 -6.20 9.37
N ASP A 76 -5.06 -7.04 9.67
CA ASP A 76 -5.02 -7.94 10.82
C ASP A 76 -4.27 -9.21 10.43
N ILE A 77 -3.03 -9.27 10.88
CA ILE A 77 -2.07 -10.31 10.51
C ILE A 77 -2.17 -11.44 11.52
N PRO A 78 -2.57 -12.64 11.06
CA PRO A 78 -2.63 -13.81 11.93
C PRO A 78 -1.23 -14.27 12.34
N LEU A 79 -1.13 -14.68 13.59
CA LEU A 79 0.03 -15.35 14.18
C LEU A 79 -0.46 -16.64 14.83
N ALA A 80 0.46 -17.56 15.12
CA ALA A 80 0.13 -18.84 15.77
C ALA A 80 -0.59 -18.70 17.12
N ALA A 81 -0.43 -17.57 17.82
CA ALA A 81 -1.03 -17.29 19.14
C ALA A 81 -1.96 -16.06 19.15
N GLY A 82 -2.58 -15.73 18.01
CA GLY A 82 -3.50 -14.60 17.91
C GLY A 82 -3.30 -13.78 16.64
N SER A 83 -3.57 -12.49 16.71
CA SER A 83 -3.36 -11.57 15.59
C SER A 83 -2.86 -10.22 16.08
N PHE A 84 -2.26 -9.44 15.18
CA PHE A 84 -1.95 -8.04 15.43
C PHE A 84 -2.30 -7.19 14.22
N THR A 85 -2.70 -5.95 14.46
CA THR A 85 -2.91 -4.98 13.40
C THR A 85 -1.57 -4.39 12.98
N GLY A 86 -1.14 -4.73 11.76
CA GLY A 86 0.06 -4.20 11.14
C GLY A 86 -0.25 -3.11 10.13
N CYS A 87 0.68 -2.17 9.93
CA CYS A 87 0.60 -1.22 8.85
C CYS A 87 1.93 -1.04 8.13
N ILE A 88 1.82 -0.76 6.83
CA ILE A 88 2.88 -0.25 5.98
C ILE A 88 2.28 0.91 5.20
N CYS A 89 2.90 2.07 5.29
CA CYS A 89 2.54 3.24 4.52
C CYS A 89 3.80 3.86 3.95
N ALA A 90 3.77 4.20 2.68
CA ALA A 90 4.80 4.96 2.01
C ALA A 90 4.17 6.14 1.26
N VAL A 91 4.71 7.32 1.45
CA VAL A 91 4.33 8.54 0.75
C VAL A 91 5.56 9.06 0.02
N LEU A 92 5.52 9.08 -1.30
CA LEU A 92 6.50 9.77 -2.12
C LEU A 92 5.93 11.15 -2.44
N HIS A 93 6.57 12.20 -1.95
CA HIS A 93 6.14 13.57 -2.19
C HIS A 93 7.33 14.46 -2.52
N GLN A 94 7.30 15.13 -3.66
CA GLN A 94 8.35 16.01 -4.16
C GLN A 94 9.75 15.37 -4.18
N GLY A 95 9.82 14.06 -4.51
CA GLY A 95 11.06 13.29 -4.58
C GLY A 95 11.58 12.79 -3.21
N ARG A 96 10.83 13.01 -2.13
CA ARG A 96 11.15 12.51 -0.80
C ARG A 96 10.18 11.42 -0.39
N GLU A 97 10.72 10.30 0.12
CA GLU A 97 9.93 9.21 0.68
C GLU A 97 9.73 9.39 2.19
N TYR A 98 8.50 9.23 2.63
CA TYR A 98 8.10 9.14 4.04
C TYR A 98 7.50 7.75 4.26
N ARG A 99 8.01 7.06 5.27
CA ARG A 99 7.56 5.70 5.58
C ARG A 99 7.07 5.61 7.00
N LEU A 100 5.83 5.12 7.16
CA LEU A 100 5.24 4.78 8.45
C LEU A 100 4.96 3.28 8.43
N ALA A 101 5.53 2.57 9.39
CA ALA A 101 5.37 1.12 9.45
C ALA A 101 5.41 0.61 10.89
N THR A 102 4.63 -0.42 11.18
CA THR A 102 4.58 -1.01 12.52
C THR A 102 5.96 -1.43 13.01
N TYR A 103 6.82 -1.97 12.13
CA TYR A 103 8.21 -2.32 12.48
C TYR A 103 9.14 -1.12 12.71
N GLN A 104 8.67 0.10 12.46
CA GLN A 104 9.35 1.37 12.75
C GLN A 104 8.66 2.15 13.88
N GLY A 105 7.73 1.52 14.59
CA GLY A 105 6.99 2.12 15.69
C GLY A 105 5.74 2.89 15.30
N ALA A 106 5.24 2.71 14.07
CA ALA A 106 3.93 3.23 13.70
C ALA A 106 2.82 2.52 14.47
N ARG A 107 1.82 3.30 14.88
CA ARG A 107 0.61 2.82 15.54
C ARG A 107 -0.61 3.18 14.73
N VAL A 108 -1.45 2.20 14.48
CA VAL A 108 -2.78 2.41 13.89
C VAL A 108 -3.72 2.78 15.03
N GLU A 109 -4.13 4.05 15.08
CA GLU A 109 -5.04 4.55 16.11
C GLU A 109 -6.50 4.26 15.77
N ARG A 110 -6.81 4.28 14.48
CA ARG A 110 -8.16 4.00 13.96
C ARG A 110 -8.05 3.48 12.53
N TRP A 111 -8.86 2.51 12.19
CA TRP A 111 -9.10 2.10 10.82
C TRP A 111 -10.47 1.45 10.65
N SER A 112 -11.09 1.66 9.49
CA SER A 112 -12.39 1.12 9.12
C SER A 112 -12.59 1.29 7.62
N GLY A 113 -13.73 0.85 7.09
CA GLY A 113 -14.12 1.15 5.70
C GLY A 113 -14.26 2.65 5.39
N GLY A 114 -14.33 3.52 6.40
CA GLY A 114 -14.38 4.98 6.24
C GLY A 114 -13.02 5.68 6.27
N GLY A 115 -11.93 4.99 6.57
CA GLY A 115 -10.60 5.58 6.59
C GLY A 115 -9.68 5.08 7.69
N ALA A 116 -8.54 5.75 7.87
CA ALA A 116 -7.51 5.35 8.82
C ALA A 116 -6.78 6.55 9.44
N LEU A 117 -6.27 6.35 10.64
CA LEU A 117 -5.36 7.27 11.34
C LEU A 117 -4.15 6.51 11.86
N ILE A 118 -2.97 6.95 11.44
CA ILE A 118 -1.69 6.34 11.80
C ILE A 118 -0.76 7.42 12.36
N ARG A 119 -0.01 7.07 13.40
CA ARG A 119 1.04 7.91 13.97
C ARG A 119 2.37 7.19 14.08
N GLN A 120 3.45 7.93 13.83
CA GLN A 120 4.83 7.48 14.04
C GLN A 120 5.70 8.67 14.42
N GLY A 121 6.12 8.74 15.67
CA GLY A 121 6.86 9.89 16.18
C GLY A 121 6.07 11.20 15.95
N ARG A 122 6.65 12.14 15.21
CA ARG A 122 6.00 13.42 14.86
C ARG A 122 5.07 13.32 13.63
N TYR A 123 5.09 12.22 12.92
CA TYR A 123 4.28 12.07 11.72
C TYR A 123 2.88 11.57 12.07
N ARG A 124 1.90 12.14 11.41
CA ARG A 124 0.49 11.75 11.45
C ARG A 124 -0.01 11.65 10.02
N LEU A 125 -0.59 10.51 9.69
CA LEU A 125 -1.30 10.31 8.44
C LEU A 125 -2.75 10.01 8.76
N GLU A 126 -3.63 10.77 8.13
CA GLU A 126 -5.08 10.53 8.17
C GLU A 126 -5.58 10.38 6.74
N ALA A 127 -6.33 9.32 6.50
CA ALA A 127 -7.01 9.05 5.26
C ALA A 127 -8.51 8.93 5.53
N GLU A 128 -9.31 9.54 4.67
CA GLU A 128 -10.76 9.51 4.75
C GLU A 128 -11.36 9.14 3.40
N VAL A 129 -12.35 8.25 3.41
CA VAL A 129 -13.10 7.89 2.20
C VAL A 129 -14.22 8.90 2.04
N LEU A 130 -14.12 9.76 1.03
CA LEU A 130 -15.12 10.80 0.74
C LEU A 130 -16.30 10.24 -0.05
N GLU A 131 -16.05 9.31 -0.97
CA GLU A 131 -17.09 8.62 -1.74
C GLU A 131 -16.78 7.13 -1.84
N GLY A 132 -17.73 6.30 -1.45
CA GLY A 132 -17.64 4.84 -1.55
C GLY A 132 -18.42 4.34 -2.77
N ARG A 133 -17.76 4.18 -3.91
CA ARG A 133 -18.28 3.42 -5.05
C ARG A 133 -17.40 2.19 -5.23
N GLY A 134 -17.90 1.04 -4.83
CA GLY A 134 -17.15 -0.18 -4.88
C GLY A 134 -17.92 -1.35 -5.47
N HIS A 135 -17.19 -2.34 -5.95
CA HIS A 135 -17.72 -3.65 -6.30
C HIS A 135 -17.17 -4.67 -5.31
N PRO A 136 -17.96 -5.66 -4.90
CA PRO A 136 -17.44 -6.73 -4.06
C PRO A 136 -16.32 -7.46 -4.82
N LEU A 137 -15.22 -7.69 -4.13
CA LEU A 137 -14.17 -8.59 -4.64
C LEU A 137 -14.74 -10.01 -4.64
N ARG A 138 -14.64 -10.70 -5.77
CA ARG A 138 -14.94 -12.12 -5.85
C ARG A 138 -13.67 -12.88 -5.48
N ALA A 139 -13.76 -13.67 -4.41
CA ALA A 139 -12.74 -14.64 -4.06
C ALA A 139 -12.83 -15.86 -4.96
#